data_6ab2f58c44a03d8d71092929b9b08c0c
#
_entry.id   6ab2f58c44a03d8d71092929b9b08c0c
#
_cell.length_a   1.000
_cell.length_b   1.000
_cell.length_c   1.000
_cell.angle_alpha   90.00
_cell.angle_beta   90.00
_cell.angle_gamma   90.00
#
_symmetry.space_group_name_H-M   'P 1'
#
loop_
_entity.id
_entity.type
_entity.pdbx_description
1 polymer ?
#
loop_
_entity_poly.entity_id
_entity_poly.type
_entity_poly.pdbx_seq_one_letter_code
_entity_poly.pdbx_strand_id
1 'polypeptide(L)'
;MAEKTQPSNSNTESFPAEYYAALLAGLIHKLNNIITVVSGHCGLLLLEPDLSGDVLQPVQQMSRAAQLLSRYIDEATVITRAGPLYPESVGLSELFESLEFPPGLSTRKQFGGSLKVLADRRKLKEILEQILRNASEANAKSTVVTADTHSGFVEVRFRDDGQGIKPPVMSRVFDPFFTTRKPDENFGLGLFRARGDLARMKGEITAESDGKTYTEILVRLPAE
;
A
#
# COMPACT_ATOMS: atom_id res chain seq x y z
N MET A 1 -53.89 6.89 -22.74
CA MET A 1 -52.69 6.15 -22.28
C MET A 1 -51.50 7.03 -22.60
N ALA A 2 -50.95 7.73 -21.65
CA ALA A 2 -49.80 8.62 -21.84
C ALA A 2 -48.56 7.90 -21.29
N GLU A 3 -47.64 7.58 -22.17
CA GLU A 3 -46.35 6.93 -21.90
C GLU A 3 -45.42 7.97 -21.27
N LYS A 4 -45.12 7.79 -19.96
CA LYS A 4 -44.14 8.59 -19.25
C LYS A 4 -42.74 8.14 -19.67
N THR A 5 -42.11 8.90 -20.56
CA THR A 5 -40.69 8.83 -20.85
C THR A 5 -39.93 9.28 -19.60
N GLN A 6 -39.22 8.34 -18.97
CA GLN A 6 -38.25 8.70 -17.93
C GLN A 6 -37.02 9.37 -18.58
N PRO A 7 -36.50 10.45 -18.04
CA PRO A 7 -35.24 11.00 -18.52
C PRO A 7 -34.09 10.07 -18.07
N SER A 8 -33.41 9.49 -19.04
CA SER A 8 -32.13 8.83 -18.83
C SER A 8 -31.11 9.89 -18.43
N ASN A 9 -30.83 9.98 -17.14
CA ASN A 9 -29.80 10.86 -16.62
C ASN A 9 -28.61 10.04 -16.19
N SER A 10 -27.47 10.31 -16.74
CA SER A 10 -26.21 10.76 -16.17
C SER A 10 -25.04 10.38 -17.05
N ASN A 11 -24.76 11.26 -18.01
CA ASN A 11 -23.37 11.44 -18.44
C ASN A 11 -22.65 12.16 -17.28
N THR A 12 -22.22 11.42 -16.28
CA THR A 12 -21.08 11.86 -15.46
C THR A 12 -19.85 11.63 -16.31
N GLU A 13 -19.50 12.62 -17.14
CA GLU A 13 -18.20 12.67 -17.78
C GLU A 13 -17.14 12.65 -16.67
N SER A 14 -16.56 11.48 -16.42
CA SER A 14 -15.43 11.37 -15.52
C SER A 14 -14.22 12.00 -16.19
N PHE A 15 -13.57 12.92 -15.51
CA PHE A 15 -12.32 13.52 -16.01
C PHE A 15 -11.27 12.43 -16.26
N PRO A 16 -10.39 12.60 -17.27
CA PRO A 16 -9.30 11.68 -17.51
C PRO A 16 -8.44 11.47 -16.26
N ALA A 17 -7.86 10.28 -16.10
CA ALA A 17 -7.01 9.95 -14.94
C ALA A 17 -5.85 10.94 -14.77
N GLU A 18 -5.31 11.47 -15.88
CA GLU A 18 -4.25 12.49 -15.89
C GLU A 18 -4.66 13.80 -15.22
N TYR A 19 -5.96 14.17 -15.34
CA TYR A 19 -6.49 15.37 -14.66
C TYR A 19 -6.47 15.20 -13.13
N TYR A 20 -6.89 14.05 -12.63
CA TYR A 20 -6.83 13.76 -11.20
C TYR A 20 -5.39 13.69 -10.69
N ALA A 21 -4.48 13.11 -11.46
CA ALA A 21 -3.07 13.07 -11.10
C ALA A 21 -2.46 14.49 -11.01
N ALA A 22 -2.75 15.37 -11.97
CA ALA A 22 -2.30 16.76 -11.95
C ALA A 22 -2.91 17.55 -10.77
N LEU A 23 -4.20 17.36 -10.50
CA LEU A 23 -4.88 17.99 -9.36
C LEU A 23 -4.26 17.55 -8.03
N LEU A 24 -4.04 16.25 -7.85
CA LEU A 24 -3.40 15.70 -6.64
C LEU A 24 -1.97 16.23 -6.49
N ALA A 25 -1.18 16.26 -7.55
CA ALA A 25 0.18 16.81 -7.50
C ALA A 25 0.18 18.28 -7.08
N GLY A 26 -0.76 19.07 -7.61
CA GLY A 26 -0.93 20.47 -7.23
C GLY A 26 -1.35 20.66 -5.77
N LEU A 27 -2.27 19.84 -5.27
CA LEU A 27 -2.68 19.83 -3.86
C LEU A 27 -1.53 19.44 -2.94
N ILE A 28 -0.79 18.39 -3.27
CA ILE A 28 0.38 17.92 -2.52
C ILE A 28 1.41 19.05 -2.41
N HIS A 29 1.71 19.74 -3.52
CA HIS A 29 2.66 20.86 -3.49
C HIS A 29 2.19 22.00 -2.57
N LYS A 30 0.91 22.36 -2.61
CA LYS A 30 0.36 23.40 -1.73
C LYS A 30 0.38 22.98 -0.25
N LEU A 31 0.03 21.72 0.04
CA LEU A 31 0.09 21.20 1.39
C LEU A 31 1.52 21.17 1.96
N ASN A 32 2.51 20.79 1.15
CA ASN A 32 3.92 20.85 1.54
C ASN A 32 4.36 22.26 1.93
N ASN A 33 3.94 23.27 1.15
CA ASN A 33 4.27 24.66 1.46
C ASN A 33 3.66 25.10 2.80
N ILE A 34 2.39 24.76 3.08
CA ILE A 34 1.72 25.10 4.34
C ILE A 34 2.42 24.41 5.52
N ILE A 35 2.71 23.11 5.39
CA ILE A 35 3.37 22.33 6.44
C ILE A 35 4.77 22.84 6.74
N THR A 36 5.53 23.24 5.73
CA THR A 36 6.87 23.83 5.90
C THR A 36 6.78 25.08 6.76
N VAL A 37 5.80 25.96 6.53
CA VAL A 37 5.59 27.17 7.33
C VAL A 37 5.21 26.82 8.78
N VAL A 38 4.26 25.88 8.97
CA VAL A 38 3.83 25.46 10.34
C VAL A 38 4.99 24.83 11.11
N SER A 39 5.72 23.90 10.46
CA SER A 39 6.89 23.25 11.08
C SER A 39 7.98 24.24 11.43
N GLY A 40 8.24 25.23 10.55
CA GLY A 40 9.22 26.27 10.80
C GLY A 40 8.86 27.13 12.01
N HIS A 41 7.61 27.59 12.11
CA HIS A 41 7.16 28.36 13.30
C HIS A 41 7.16 27.55 14.58
N CYS A 42 6.73 26.29 14.55
CA CYS A 42 6.85 25.41 15.72
C CYS A 42 8.32 25.23 16.14
N GLY A 43 9.22 25.05 15.16
CA GLY A 43 10.64 24.91 15.43
C GLY A 43 11.24 26.17 16.08
N LEU A 44 10.89 27.36 15.58
CA LEU A 44 11.34 28.63 16.17
C LEU A 44 10.82 28.80 17.61
N LEU A 45 9.53 28.54 17.85
CA LEU A 45 8.96 28.62 19.20
C LEU A 45 9.63 27.63 20.17
N LEU A 46 9.97 26.44 19.73
CA LEU A 46 10.65 25.44 20.57
C LEU A 46 12.11 25.80 20.91
N LEU A 47 12.69 26.81 20.26
CA LEU A 47 14.03 27.35 20.56
C LEU A 47 13.98 28.47 21.60
N GLU A 48 12.80 28.99 21.94
CA GLU A 48 12.66 30.06 22.95
C GLU A 48 12.95 29.51 24.34
N PRO A 49 13.97 30.06 25.07
CA PRO A 49 14.40 29.53 26.37
C PRO A 49 13.33 29.62 27.46
N ASP A 50 12.44 30.62 27.36
CA ASP A 50 11.44 30.92 28.38
C ASP A 50 10.01 30.45 28.00
N LEU A 51 9.90 29.50 27.07
CA LEU A 51 8.60 28.98 26.70
C LEU A 51 7.92 28.29 27.88
N SER A 52 6.83 28.89 28.39
CA SER A 52 6.09 28.36 29.54
C SER A 52 5.51 26.96 29.28
N GLY A 53 5.38 26.13 30.33
CA GLY A 53 4.85 24.76 30.21
C GLY A 53 3.46 24.72 29.58
N ASP A 54 2.63 25.72 29.78
CA ASP A 54 1.28 25.83 29.20
C ASP A 54 1.30 26.02 27.69
N VAL A 55 2.37 26.60 27.12
CA VAL A 55 2.55 26.79 25.68
C VAL A 55 3.43 25.71 25.07
N LEU A 56 4.39 25.19 25.83
CA LEU A 56 5.35 24.19 25.35
C LEU A 56 4.65 22.92 24.83
N GLN A 57 3.72 22.37 25.64
CA GLN A 57 2.99 21.14 25.27
C GLN A 57 2.16 21.31 23.99
N PRO A 58 1.32 22.34 23.83
CA PRO A 58 0.60 22.59 22.57
C PRO A 58 1.53 22.75 21.36
N VAL A 59 2.65 23.48 21.49
CA VAL A 59 3.62 23.65 20.38
C VAL A 59 4.27 22.32 19.99
N GLN A 60 4.64 21.49 20.96
CA GLN A 60 5.15 20.14 20.68
C GLN A 60 4.13 19.26 19.98
N GLN A 61 2.86 19.31 20.37
CA GLN A 61 1.78 18.58 19.68
C GLN A 61 1.58 19.06 18.24
N MET A 62 1.60 20.37 18.02
CA MET A 62 1.52 20.95 16.66
C MET A 62 2.71 20.51 15.80
N SER A 63 3.93 20.54 16.35
CA SER A 63 5.13 20.07 15.65
C SER A 63 5.03 18.59 15.25
N ARG A 64 4.58 17.72 16.17
CA ARG A 64 4.36 16.29 15.89
C ARG A 64 3.29 16.08 14.81
N ALA A 65 2.18 16.81 14.87
CA ALA A 65 1.12 16.74 13.87
C ALA A 65 1.60 17.19 12.49
N ALA A 66 2.39 18.26 12.42
CA ALA A 66 2.99 18.73 11.19
C ALA A 66 3.98 17.72 10.58
N GLN A 67 4.83 17.10 11.42
CA GLN A 67 5.74 16.03 10.97
C GLN A 67 4.97 14.80 10.45
N LEU A 68 3.89 14.41 11.13
CA LEU A 68 3.06 13.29 10.70
C LEU A 68 2.40 13.59 9.34
N LEU A 69 1.85 14.79 9.17
CA LEU A 69 1.24 15.21 7.91
C LEU A 69 2.28 15.27 6.78
N SER A 70 3.51 15.75 7.04
CA SER A 70 4.59 15.72 6.06
C SER A 70 4.84 14.30 5.56
N ARG A 71 4.92 13.32 6.45
CA ARG A 71 5.11 11.92 6.08
C ARG A 71 3.95 11.37 5.24
N TYR A 72 2.69 11.72 5.56
CA TYR A 72 1.53 11.33 4.73
C TYR A 72 1.63 11.90 3.31
N ILE A 73 2.07 13.13 3.19
CA ILE A 73 2.23 13.80 1.90
C ILE A 73 3.37 13.16 1.08
N ASP A 74 4.49 12.82 1.73
CA ASP A 74 5.61 12.15 1.08
C ASP A 74 5.19 10.79 0.53
N GLU A 75 4.49 9.98 1.32
CA GLU A 75 3.94 8.69 0.90
C GLU A 75 2.92 8.82 -0.25
N ALA A 76 2.02 9.81 -0.19
CA ALA A 76 1.07 10.08 -1.26
C ALA A 76 1.80 10.52 -2.55
N THR A 77 2.89 11.27 -2.42
CA THR A 77 3.71 11.72 -3.56
C THR A 77 4.34 10.54 -4.30
N VAL A 78 4.81 9.53 -3.59
CA VAL A 78 5.38 8.30 -4.21
C VAL A 78 4.34 7.60 -5.09
N ILE A 79 3.07 7.59 -4.68
CA ILE A 79 1.98 6.98 -5.46
C ILE A 79 1.66 7.78 -6.71
N THR A 80 1.55 9.11 -6.58
CA THR A 80 1.20 10.00 -7.71
C THR A 80 2.32 10.12 -8.75
N ARG A 81 3.57 9.88 -8.36
CA ARG A 81 4.76 9.91 -9.22
C ARG A 81 5.25 8.52 -9.62
N ALA A 82 4.34 7.57 -9.77
CA ALA A 82 4.73 6.24 -10.24
C ALA A 82 5.50 6.32 -11.56
N GLY A 83 6.80 6.07 -11.50
CA GLY A 83 7.70 6.08 -12.66
C GLY A 83 7.36 4.99 -13.69
N PRO A 84 8.08 4.93 -14.82
CA PRO A 84 7.91 3.86 -15.80
C PRO A 84 8.19 2.50 -15.17
N LEU A 85 7.51 1.47 -15.68
CA LEU A 85 7.82 0.07 -15.37
C LEU A 85 8.81 -0.45 -16.41
N TYR A 86 9.66 -1.35 -15.97
CA TYR A 86 10.64 -2.06 -16.81
C TYR A 86 10.36 -3.57 -16.74
N PRO A 87 9.34 -4.08 -17.48
CA PRO A 87 9.00 -5.50 -17.45
C PRO A 87 10.12 -6.35 -18.03
N GLU A 88 10.48 -7.39 -17.31
CA GLU A 88 11.45 -8.40 -17.72
C GLU A 88 10.95 -9.79 -17.32
N SER A 89 11.60 -10.83 -17.84
CA SER A 89 11.39 -12.22 -17.42
C SER A 89 11.95 -12.42 -16.01
N VAL A 90 11.08 -12.61 -15.03
CA VAL A 90 11.47 -12.76 -13.62
C VAL A 90 11.23 -14.20 -13.17
N GLY A 91 12.33 -14.91 -12.85
CA GLY A 91 12.27 -16.22 -12.19
C GLY A 91 11.84 -16.09 -10.73
N LEU A 92 10.70 -16.70 -10.37
CA LEU A 92 10.13 -16.55 -9.02
C LEU A 92 11.01 -17.16 -7.94
N SER A 93 11.72 -18.28 -8.21
CA SER A 93 12.62 -18.89 -7.23
C SER A 93 13.79 -17.99 -6.87
N GLU A 94 14.45 -17.40 -7.87
CA GLU A 94 15.54 -16.45 -7.66
C GLU A 94 15.07 -15.16 -6.97
N LEU A 95 13.91 -14.65 -7.38
CA LEU A 95 13.31 -13.48 -6.72
C LEU A 95 13.05 -13.77 -5.26
N PHE A 96 12.44 -14.92 -4.94
CA PHE A 96 12.11 -15.32 -3.58
C PHE A 96 13.36 -15.44 -2.68
N GLU A 97 14.46 -15.95 -3.20
CA GLU A 97 15.74 -16.04 -2.50
C GLU A 97 16.39 -14.68 -2.23
N SER A 98 16.01 -13.66 -3.01
CA SER A 98 16.48 -12.27 -2.84
C SER A 98 15.62 -11.42 -1.89
N LEU A 99 14.51 -11.97 -1.37
CA LEU A 99 13.60 -11.21 -0.48
C LEU A 99 14.22 -11.00 0.90
N GLU A 100 13.87 -9.88 1.50
CA GLU A 100 14.13 -9.59 2.91
C GLU A 100 12.98 -10.13 3.76
N PHE A 101 13.29 -11.06 4.66
CA PHE A 101 12.30 -11.68 5.54
C PHE A 101 12.24 -10.95 6.87
N PRO A 102 11.04 -10.60 7.37
CA PRO A 102 10.89 -9.98 8.68
C PRO A 102 11.45 -10.87 9.79
N PRO A 103 12.14 -10.29 10.79
CA PRO A 103 12.62 -11.05 11.94
C PRO A 103 11.48 -11.77 12.68
N GLY A 104 11.69 -13.04 13.01
CA GLY A 104 10.73 -13.85 13.75
C GLY A 104 9.58 -14.44 12.92
N LEU A 105 9.51 -14.16 11.61
CA LEU A 105 8.57 -14.81 10.69
C LEU A 105 9.26 -15.98 9.98
N SER A 106 8.84 -17.20 10.26
CA SER A 106 9.30 -18.39 9.53
C SER A 106 8.57 -18.46 8.19
N THR A 107 9.30 -18.32 7.08
CA THR A 107 8.70 -18.40 5.75
C THR A 107 9.11 -19.69 5.04
N ARG A 108 8.13 -20.47 4.59
CA ARG A 108 8.35 -21.73 3.89
C ARG A 108 7.91 -21.63 2.43
N LYS A 109 8.84 -21.75 1.52
CA LYS A 109 8.58 -21.86 0.08
C LYS A 109 8.14 -23.31 -0.25
N GLN A 110 6.99 -23.46 -0.90
CA GLN A 110 6.41 -24.74 -1.36
C GLN A 110 6.12 -24.70 -2.87
N PHE A 111 7.04 -24.14 -3.63
CA PHE A 111 7.02 -24.20 -5.08
C PHE A 111 8.43 -24.44 -5.60
N GLY A 112 8.51 -25.11 -6.72
CA GLY A 112 9.77 -25.38 -7.42
C GLY A 112 9.65 -25.09 -8.91
N GLY A 113 10.68 -25.45 -9.65
CA GLY A 113 10.67 -25.29 -11.08
C GLY A 113 10.98 -23.89 -11.58
N SER A 114 10.81 -23.73 -12.89
CA SER A 114 11.15 -22.51 -13.62
C SER A 114 9.94 -21.58 -13.81
N LEU A 115 9.14 -21.37 -12.73
CA LEU A 115 8.05 -20.42 -12.82
C LEU A 115 8.58 -19.03 -13.11
N LYS A 116 8.14 -18.43 -14.21
CA LYS A 116 8.54 -17.10 -14.64
C LYS A 116 7.32 -16.24 -14.91
N VAL A 117 7.47 -14.96 -14.62
CA VAL A 117 6.46 -13.94 -14.86
C VAL A 117 7.05 -12.75 -15.62
N LEU A 118 6.22 -12.07 -16.41
CA LEU A 118 6.60 -10.81 -17.02
C LEU A 118 6.29 -9.67 -16.04
N ALA A 119 7.32 -9.11 -15.39
CA ALA A 119 7.14 -8.11 -14.35
C ALA A 119 8.35 -7.17 -14.22
N ASP A 120 8.16 -6.01 -13.63
CA ASP A 120 9.28 -5.21 -13.10
C ASP A 120 9.80 -5.89 -11.82
N ARG A 121 11.01 -6.47 -11.90
CA ARG A 121 11.63 -7.25 -10.81
C ARG A 121 11.67 -6.47 -9.50
N ARG A 122 12.10 -5.21 -9.54
CA ARG A 122 12.21 -4.38 -8.34
C ARG A 122 10.83 -4.13 -7.72
N LYS A 123 9.83 -3.80 -8.52
CA LYS A 123 8.47 -3.57 -8.04
C LYS A 123 7.83 -4.83 -7.49
N LEU A 124 8.03 -5.96 -8.16
CA LEU A 124 7.54 -7.24 -7.66
C LEU A 124 8.20 -7.60 -6.33
N LYS A 125 9.52 -7.40 -6.18
CA LYS A 125 10.21 -7.59 -4.91
C LYS A 125 9.58 -6.74 -3.79
N GLU A 126 9.40 -5.42 -4.01
CA GLU A 126 8.78 -4.51 -3.06
C GLU A 126 7.38 -4.99 -2.61
N ILE A 127 6.58 -5.51 -3.56
CA ILE A 127 5.23 -6.04 -3.28
C ILE A 127 5.29 -7.30 -2.39
N LEU A 128 6.14 -8.26 -2.74
CA LEU A 128 6.24 -9.52 -1.98
C LEU A 128 6.76 -9.27 -0.56
N GLU A 129 7.75 -8.40 -0.40
CA GLU A 129 8.25 -7.98 0.91
C GLU A 129 7.19 -7.24 1.73
N GLN A 130 6.35 -6.41 1.08
CA GLN A 130 5.22 -5.75 1.76
C GLN A 130 4.20 -6.77 2.29
N ILE A 131 3.92 -7.83 1.52
CA ILE A 131 3.02 -8.91 1.97
C ILE A 131 3.61 -9.63 3.19
N LEU A 132 4.90 -9.96 3.16
CA LEU A 132 5.59 -10.60 4.29
C LEU A 132 5.63 -9.68 5.53
N ARG A 133 5.87 -8.39 5.35
CA ARG A 133 5.77 -7.40 6.44
C ARG A 133 4.38 -7.39 7.06
N ASN A 134 3.32 -7.36 6.23
CA ASN A 134 1.95 -7.37 6.72
C ASN A 134 1.64 -8.63 7.55
N ALA A 135 2.13 -9.81 7.14
CA ALA A 135 2.00 -11.05 7.90
C ALA A 135 2.70 -10.95 9.27
N SER A 136 3.97 -10.51 9.29
CA SER A 136 4.72 -10.30 10.54
C SER A 136 4.00 -9.33 11.47
N GLU A 137 3.51 -8.25 10.92
CA GLU A 137 2.77 -7.22 11.63
C GLU A 137 1.39 -7.66 12.10
N ALA A 138 0.80 -8.71 11.49
CA ALA A 138 -0.39 -9.40 11.98
C ALA A 138 -0.07 -10.44 13.08
N ASN A 139 1.16 -10.42 13.63
CA ASN A 139 1.69 -11.36 14.62
C ASN A 139 1.78 -12.81 14.12
N ALA A 140 1.86 -13.03 12.81
CA ALA A 140 2.12 -14.34 12.26
C ALA A 140 3.48 -14.87 12.72
N LYS A 141 3.55 -16.19 12.98
CA LYS A 141 4.80 -16.91 13.29
C LYS A 141 5.31 -17.64 12.07
N SER A 142 4.40 -17.99 11.17
CA SER A 142 4.75 -18.67 9.93
C SER A 142 3.95 -18.15 8.73
N THR A 143 4.60 -18.19 7.56
CA THR A 143 3.97 -17.98 6.26
C THR A 143 4.36 -19.11 5.32
N VAL A 144 3.38 -19.72 4.69
CA VAL A 144 3.58 -20.70 3.62
C VAL A 144 3.35 -20.00 2.29
N VAL A 145 4.33 -20.13 1.38
CA VAL A 145 4.24 -19.55 0.04
C VAL A 145 4.18 -20.65 -0.99
N THR A 146 3.08 -20.71 -1.73
CA THR A 146 2.88 -21.62 -2.86
C THR A 146 2.83 -20.84 -4.16
N ALA A 147 3.21 -21.46 -5.27
CA ALA A 147 3.06 -20.85 -6.59
C ALA A 147 2.76 -21.93 -7.64
N ASP A 148 1.77 -21.64 -8.49
CA ASP A 148 1.33 -22.51 -9.57
C ASP A 148 0.98 -21.70 -10.80
N THR A 149 1.00 -22.36 -11.99
CA THR A 149 0.53 -21.74 -13.22
C THR A 149 -0.92 -22.15 -13.48
N HIS A 150 -1.78 -21.17 -13.68
CA HIS A 150 -3.18 -21.40 -14.02
C HIS A 150 -3.65 -20.44 -15.13
N SER A 151 -4.20 -20.99 -16.23
CA SER A 151 -4.80 -20.21 -17.32
C SER A 151 -3.93 -19.07 -17.88
N GLY A 152 -2.62 -19.32 -18.05
CA GLY A 152 -1.68 -18.32 -18.57
C GLY A 152 -1.21 -17.27 -17.57
N PHE A 153 -1.48 -17.51 -16.28
CA PHE A 153 -1.00 -16.70 -15.18
C PHE A 153 -0.23 -17.57 -14.19
N VAL A 154 0.72 -16.96 -13.50
CA VAL A 154 1.30 -17.53 -12.30
C VAL A 154 0.59 -16.92 -11.09
N GLU A 155 0.10 -17.79 -10.21
CA GLU A 155 -0.56 -17.45 -8.96
C GLU A 155 0.39 -17.73 -7.80
N VAL A 156 0.75 -16.70 -7.03
CA VAL A 156 1.58 -16.81 -5.84
C VAL A 156 0.72 -16.53 -4.61
N ARG A 157 0.57 -17.52 -3.73
CA ARG A 157 -0.25 -17.45 -2.52
C ARG A 157 0.64 -17.36 -1.29
N PHE A 158 0.38 -16.37 -0.46
CA PHE A 158 1.02 -16.16 0.83
C PHE A 158 -0.02 -16.41 1.92
N ARG A 159 0.07 -17.55 2.60
CA ARG A 159 -0.83 -17.89 3.71
C ARG A 159 -0.09 -17.79 5.02
N ASP A 160 -0.47 -16.85 5.86
CA ASP A 160 0.08 -16.64 7.19
C ASP A 160 -0.85 -17.20 8.28
N ASP A 161 -0.28 -17.47 9.46
CA ASP A 161 -0.99 -17.91 10.67
C ASP A 161 -1.26 -16.77 11.67
N GLY A 162 -1.39 -15.55 11.18
CA GLY A 162 -1.64 -14.36 11.99
C GLY A 162 -3.08 -14.26 12.50
N GLN A 163 -3.41 -13.10 13.07
CA GLN A 163 -4.72 -12.84 13.71
C GLN A 163 -5.90 -12.76 12.73
N GLY A 164 -5.67 -12.94 11.43
CA GLY A 164 -6.68 -12.82 10.40
C GLY A 164 -7.23 -11.40 10.21
N ILE A 165 -8.08 -11.22 9.20
CA ILE A 165 -8.71 -9.95 8.84
C ILE A 165 -10.21 -10.09 9.00
N LYS A 166 -10.81 -9.30 9.91
CA LYS A 166 -12.26 -9.35 10.18
C LYS A 166 -13.07 -8.89 8.95
N PRO A 167 -14.27 -9.46 8.71
CA PRO A 167 -15.09 -9.14 7.53
C PRO A 167 -15.32 -7.65 7.26
N PRO A 168 -15.59 -6.78 8.26
CA PRO A 168 -15.76 -5.35 8.01
C PRO A 168 -14.48 -4.65 7.51
N VAL A 169 -13.30 -5.21 7.82
CA VAL A 169 -12.00 -4.70 7.43
C VAL A 169 -11.61 -5.21 6.05
N MET A 170 -11.98 -6.44 5.71
CA MET A 170 -11.61 -7.13 4.47
C MET A 170 -11.96 -6.33 3.22
N SER A 171 -13.13 -5.72 3.17
CA SER A 171 -13.57 -4.92 2.01
C SER A 171 -12.74 -3.66 1.78
N ARG A 172 -11.92 -3.26 2.76
CA ARG A 172 -11.18 -2.00 2.78
C ARG A 172 -9.67 -2.15 2.80
N VAL A 173 -9.14 -3.39 2.85
CA VAL A 173 -7.69 -3.63 2.98
C VAL A 173 -6.85 -3.05 1.83
N PHE A 174 -7.47 -2.81 0.68
CA PHE A 174 -6.86 -2.18 -0.49
C PHE A 174 -7.25 -0.70 -0.67
N ASP A 175 -8.00 -0.11 0.27
CA ASP A 175 -8.32 1.32 0.23
C ASP A 175 -7.08 2.15 0.62
N PRO A 176 -6.86 3.30 -0.02
CA PRO A 176 -5.77 4.19 0.37
C PRO A 176 -5.99 4.72 1.80
N PHE A 177 -4.90 4.83 2.56
CA PHE A 177 -4.90 5.32 3.95
C PHE A 177 -5.69 4.47 4.93
N PHE A 178 -6.15 3.29 4.54
CA PHE A 178 -6.82 2.39 5.44
C PHE A 178 -5.81 1.55 6.23
N THR A 179 -5.86 1.67 7.55
CA THR A 179 -5.04 0.89 8.47
C THR A 179 -5.81 0.61 9.75
N THR A 180 -5.56 -0.53 10.37
CA THR A 180 -6.06 -0.90 11.71
C THR A 180 -5.04 -0.58 12.80
N ARG A 181 -3.91 0.04 12.44
CA ARG A 181 -2.78 0.38 13.32
C ARG A 181 -2.75 1.87 13.62
N LYS A 182 -1.84 2.23 14.54
CA LYS A 182 -1.62 3.64 14.86
C LYS A 182 -1.09 4.38 13.63
N PRO A 183 -1.58 5.61 13.37
CA PRO A 183 -1.15 6.41 12.23
C PRO A 183 0.36 6.67 12.16
N ASP A 184 1.04 6.68 13.32
CA ASP A 184 2.48 6.93 13.40
C ASP A 184 3.32 5.76 12.89
N GLU A 185 2.76 4.55 12.85
CA GLU A 185 3.45 3.31 12.50
C GLU A 185 3.20 2.84 11.07
N ASN A 186 2.01 3.16 10.52
CA ASN A 186 1.63 2.67 9.19
C ASN A 186 0.60 3.58 8.52
N PHE A 187 0.91 4.05 7.32
CA PHE A 187 0.07 4.99 6.57
C PHE A 187 -1.09 4.34 5.81
N GLY A 188 -1.20 3.01 5.83
CA GLY A 188 -2.27 2.30 5.11
C GLY A 188 -2.16 2.40 3.58
N LEU A 189 -0.95 2.52 3.04
CA LEU A 189 -0.71 2.65 1.61
C LEU A 189 -0.04 1.43 0.97
N GLY A 190 0.46 0.48 1.77
CA GLY A 190 1.25 -0.64 1.28
C GLY A 190 0.49 -1.54 0.30
N LEU A 191 -0.68 -2.06 0.69
CA LEU A 191 -1.51 -2.92 -0.18
C LEU A 191 -2.17 -2.12 -1.32
N PHE A 192 -2.52 -0.85 -1.10
CA PHE A 192 -3.02 0.02 -2.16
C PHE A 192 -1.96 0.20 -3.27
N ARG A 193 -0.69 0.47 -2.92
CA ARG A 193 0.43 0.56 -3.87
C ARG A 193 0.68 -0.77 -4.58
N ALA A 194 0.69 -1.87 -3.82
CA ALA A 194 0.86 -3.21 -4.39
C ALA A 194 -0.19 -3.50 -5.46
N ARG A 195 -1.46 -3.20 -5.18
CA ARG A 195 -2.56 -3.35 -6.14
C ARG A 195 -2.38 -2.48 -7.38
N GLY A 196 -1.98 -1.22 -7.21
CA GLY A 196 -1.72 -0.30 -8.30
C GLY A 196 -0.55 -0.75 -9.19
N ASP A 197 0.58 -1.14 -8.60
CA ASP A 197 1.75 -1.60 -9.34
C ASP A 197 1.49 -2.94 -10.06
N LEU A 198 0.76 -3.88 -9.43
CA LEU A 198 0.35 -5.14 -10.07
C LEU A 198 -0.60 -4.89 -11.26
N ALA A 199 -1.60 -4.01 -11.11
CA ALA A 199 -2.50 -3.68 -12.20
C ALA A 199 -1.75 -3.11 -13.42
N ARG A 200 -0.72 -2.29 -13.21
CA ARG A 200 0.16 -1.77 -14.27
C ARG A 200 0.99 -2.88 -14.94
N MET A 201 1.28 -3.96 -14.22
CA MET A 201 1.94 -5.17 -14.73
C MET A 201 0.94 -6.20 -15.29
N LYS A 202 -0.34 -5.81 -15.49
CA LYS A 202 -1.44 -6.70 -15.91
C LYS A 202 -1.70 -7.86 -14.93
N GLY A 203 -1.34 -7.67 -13.68
CA GLY A 203 -1.56 -8.59 -12.58
C GLY A 203 -2.68 -8.14 -11.65
N GLU A 204 -2.93 -8.95 -10.64
CA GLU A 204 -3.98 -8.75 -9.64
C GLU A 204 -3.49 -9.16 -8.26
N ILE A 205 -4.08 -8.57 -7.22
CA ILE A 205 -3.90 -8.98 -5.84
C ILE A 205 -5.26 -9.10 -5.17
N THR A 206 -5.46 -10.20 -4.45
CA THR A 206 -6.66 -10.43 -3.63
C THR A 206 -6.28 -10.91 -2.24
N ALA A 207 -7.22 -10.80 -1.31
CA ALA A 207 -7.05 -11.22 0.07
C ALA A 207 -8.23 -12.07 0.51
N GLU A 208 -7.94 -13.11 1.30
CA GLU A 208 -8.92 -13.95 1.97
C GLU A 208 -8.49 -14.20 3.41
N SER A 209 -9.44 -14.35 4.33
CA SER A 209 -9.17 -14.63 5.73
C SER A 209 -10.43 -15.18 6.41
N ASP A 210 -10.25 -16.02 7.45
CA ASP A 210 -11.32 -16.44 8.33
C ASP A 210 -11.65 -15.42 9.44
N GLY A 211 -10.89 -14.35 9.51
CA GLY A 211 -11.03 -13.29 10.50
C GLY A 211 -10.47 -13.61 11.88
N LYS A 212 -9.70 -14.71 12.04
CA LYS A 212 -9.24 -15.19 13.35
C LYS A 212 -7.86 -15.83 13.36
N THR A 213 -7.52 -16.67 12.36
CA THR A 213 -6.39 -17.60 12.45
C THR A 213 -5.47 -17.57 11.24
N TYR A 214 -5.88 -16.97 10.14
CA TYR A 214 -5.04 -16.84 8.95
C TYR A 214 -5.44 -15.66 8.07
N THR A 215 -4.47 -15.20 7.27
CA THR A 215 -4.72 -14.41 6.07
C THR A 215 -4.04 -15.10 4.88
N GLU A 216 -4.70 -15.11 3.74
CA GLU A 216 -4.12 -15.51 2.47
C GLU A 216 -4.14 -14.35 1.49
N ILE A 217 -2.97 -13.97 1.00
CA ILE A 217 -2.82 -12.99 -0.07
C ILE A 217 -2.46 -13.74 -1.35
N LEU A 218 -3.24 -13.55 -2.39
CA LEU A 218 -2.98 -14.07 -3.72
C LEU A 218 -2.48 -12.95 -4.63
N VAL A 219 -1.30 -13.16 -5.22
CA VAL A 219 -0.74 -12.33 -6.29
C VAL A 219 -0.81 -13.11 -7.59
N ARG A 220 -1.38 -12.52 -8.63
CA ARG A 220 -1.54 -13.11 -9.94
C ARG A 220 -0.85 -12.26 -10.98
N LEU A 221 0.02 -12.85 -11.80
CA LEU A 221 0.78 -12.18 -12.85
C LEU A 221 0.77 -12.99 -14.14
N PRO A 222 0.85 -12.36 -15.33
CA PRO A 222 0.99 -13.08 -16.59
C PRO A 222 2.21 -14.00 -16.53
N ALA A 223 2.01 -15.27 -16.91
CA ALA A 223 3.11 -16.21 -17.10
C ALA A 223 3.92 -15.81 -18.35
N GLU A 224 5.22 -16.06 -18.32
CA GLU A 224 6.07 -15.96 -19.48
C GLU A 224 6.00 -17.23 -20.34
#